data_cc6f84ff8b5c482ec1e75be843cdf916
#
_entry.id   cc6f84ff8b5c482ec1e75be843cdf916
#
_cell.length_a   1.000
_cell.length_b   1.000
_cell.length_c   1.000
_cell.angle_alpha   90.00
_cell.angle_beta   90.00
_cell.angle_gamma   90.00
#
_symmetry.space_group_name_H-M   'P 1'
#
loop_
_entity.id
_entity.type
_entity.pdbx_description
1 polymer ?
#
loop_
_entity_poly.entity_id
_entity_poly.type
_entity_poly.pdbx_seq_one_letter_code
_entity_poly.pdbx_strand_id
1 'polypeptide(L)'
;MNYLVAKTKGRNSAYYNILSKDEPFYTIPNLNHTHYYQDDYKLEEEQWFIVEDFSNQPYFLEFLNNQFDNTAYSPLPRDSYPKLSFLIGIQNNDIYTFQRIVNSFVLQKKLVSFKLNEAPELLDNKYTIVLNLEPDAIYDKQNDKLYFKNLSSITSIFLGIDSLYREATNEETNNFLELQILKVNQNFHSDNVKTANRRRIKAAMEKYDSFNEEQKADLPNYLKNYCGDNIYDEETGKFVIDNEEQLTKVLNGINQRFYTTEIDGEKRLANSVTPI
;
A
#
# COMPACT_ATOMS: atom_id res chain seq x y z
N MET A 1 -4.71 17.31 -24.82
CA MET A 1 -6.03 16.69 -24.53
C MET A 1 -5.86 15.62 -23.48
N ASN A 2 -6.63 15.69 -22.39
CA ASN A 2 -6.66 14.69 -21.33
C ASN A 2 -7.95 13.86 -21.44
N TYR A 3 -7.90 12.60 -21.03
CA TYR A 3 -9.01 11.66 -21.17
C TYR A 3 -9.38 11.07 -19.82
N LEU A 4 -10.68 10.83 -19.63
CA LEU A 4 -11.23 10.09 -18.49
C LEU A 4 -11.87 8.81 -19.01
N VAL A 5 -11.33 7.67 -18.55
CA VAL A 5 -11.75 6.33 -18.93
C VAL A 5 -12.30 5.61 -17.72
N ALA A 6 -13.34 4.82 -17.88
CA ALA A 6 -13.89 3.98 -16.82
C ALA A 6 -13.61 2.50 -17.08
N LYS A 7 -13.29 1.77 -16.03
CA LYS A 7 -13.31 0.31 -16.01
C LYS A 7 -14.58 -0.17 -15.32
N THR A 8 -15.31 -1.08 -15.95
CA THR A 8 -16.45 -1.76 -15.32
C THR A 8 -16.04 -3.05 -14.64
N LYS A 9 -16.85 -3.54 -13.70
CA LYS A 9 -16.69 -4.84 -13.01
C LYS A 9 -17.66 -5.89 -13.56
N GLY A 10 -17.38 -7.16 -13.27
CA GLY A 10 -18.22 -8.30 -13.64
C GLY A 10 -17.73 -9.03 -14.89
N ARG A 11 -18.54 -10.03 -15.34
CA ARG A 11 -18.15 -10.98 -16.41
C ARG A 11 -17.84 -10.31 -17.75
N ASN A 12 -18.53 -9.19 -18.05
CA ASN A 12 -18.33 -8.41 -19.29
C ASN A 12 -17.60 -7.10 -18.97
N SER A 13 -16.57 -7.18 -18.15
CA SER A 13 -15.75 -6.04 -17.75
C SER A 13 -15.00 -5.45 -18.96
N ALA A 14 -15.17 -4.15 -19.18
CA ALA A 14 -14.55 -3.43 -20.30
C ALA A 14 -14.11 -2.02 -19.90
N TYR A 15 -13.30 -1.39 -20.74
CA TYR A 15 -12.92 0.01 -20.63
C TYR A 15 -13.81 0.84 -21.54
N TYR A 16 -14.22 2.02 -21.06
CA TYR A 16 -15.10 2.94 -21.78
C TYR A 16 -14.63 4.38 -21.63
N ASN A 17 -14.76 5.16 -22.69
CA ASN A 17 -14.59 6.59 -22.62
C ASN A 17 -15.73 7.25 -21.84
N ILE A 18 -15.39 8.17 -20.94
CA ILE A 18 -16.36 9.04 -20.27
C ILE A 18 -16.38 10.40 -20.94
N LEU A 19 -15.24 11.08 -20.92
CA LEU A 19 -15.11 12.41 -21.53
C LEU A 19 -13.63 12.77 -21.75
N SER A 20 -13.40 13.84 -22.50
CA SER A 20 -12.08 14.43 -22.74
C SER A 20 -12.14 15.94 -22.56
N LYS A 21 -11.05 16.54 -22.10
CA LYS A 21 -10.88 17.99 -21.98
C LYS A 21 -9.40 18.38 -21.97
N ASP A 22 -9.12 19.66 -22.10
CA ASP A 22 -7.73 20.15 -22.11
C ASP A 22 -7.15 20.27 -20.69
N GLU A 23 -7.99 20.60 -19.69
CA GLU A 23 -7.54 20.66 -18.31
C GLU A 23 -7.39 19.25 -17.71
N PRO A 24 -6.47 19.04 -16.77
CA PRO A 24 -6.31 17.77 -16.06
C PRO A 24 -7.55 17.42 -15.22
N PHE A 25 -7.82 16.12 -15.07
CA PHE A 25 -8.91 15.62 -14.22
C PHE A 25 -8.55 15.60 -12.74
N TYR A 26 -7.27 15.37 -12.45
CA TYR A 26 -6.73 15.30 -11.10
C TYR A 26 -5.53 16.25 -10.99
N THR A 27 -5.37 16.82 -9.83
CA THR A 27 -4.13 17.53 -9.49
C THR A 27 -3.06 16.48 -9.17
N ILE A 28 -1.92 16.57 -9.86
CA ILE A 28 -0.77 15.72 -9.54
C ILE A 28 -0.01 16.40 -8.39
N PRO A 29 0.10 15.74 -7.23
CA PRO A 29 0.83 16.27 -6.09
C PRO A 29 2.35 16.23 -6.34
N ASN A 30 3.11 16.80 -5.39
CA ASN A 30 4.54 16.64 -5.38
C ASN A 30 4.91 15.17 -5.03
N LEU A 31 5.61 14.48 -5.93
CA LEU A 31 6.01 13.08 -5.77
C LEU A 31 7.50 12.92 -5.39
N ASN A 32 8.12 13.95 -4.82
CA ASN A 32 9.55 13.90 -4.45
C ASN A 32 9.82 13.14 -3.15
N HIS A 33 8.82 13.04 -2.26
CA HIS A 33 8.97 12.35 -0.97
C HIS A 33 8.32 10.96 -1.05
N THR A 34 9.14 9.96 -1.39
CA THR A 34 8.66 8.59 -1.60
C THR A 34 9.33 7.59 -0.69
N HIS A 35 8.62 6.53 -0.36
CA HIS A 35 9.10 5.39 0.41
C HIS A 35 8.69 4.10 -0.27
N TYR A 36 9.53 3.07 -0.22
CA TYR A 36 9.09 1.72 -0.56
C TYR A 36 8.01 1.27 0.41
N TYR A 37 7.04 0.51 -0.10
CA TYR A 37 5.94 0.07 0.73
C TYR A 37 6.42 -0.75 1.93
N GLN A 38 6.00 -0.33 3.11
CA GLN A 38 6.16 -1.05 4.37
C GLN A 38 4.83 -1.03 5.11
N ASP A 39 4.36 -2.19 5.55
CA ASP A 39 3.03 -2.39 6.14
C ASP A 39 2.73 -1.50 7.35
N ASP A 40 3.72 -1.29 8.18
CA ASP A 40 3.60 -0.55 9.42
C ASP A 40 4.17 0.88 9.35
N TYR A 41 4.57 1.33 8.15
CA TYR A 41 4.95 2.71 7.92
C TYR A 41 3.72 3.59 7.73
N LYS A 42 3.60 4.62 8.55
CA LYS A 42 2.53 5.63 8.41
C LYS A 42 3.08 6.83 7.66
N LEU A 43 2.61 7.01 6.42
CA LEU A 43 2.97 8.16 5.60
C LEU A 43 2.59 9.47 6.28
N GLU A 44 3.44 10.48 6.16
CA GLU A 44 3.11 11.89 6.39
C GLU A 44 2.30 12.44 5.21
N GLU A 45 1.75 13.64 5.34
CA GLU A 45 0.78 14.20 4.40
C GLU A 45 1.29 14.28 2.95
N GLU A 46 2.56 14.66 2.76
CA GLU A 46 3.18 14.82 1.43
C GLU A 46 3.92 13.58 0.93
N GLN A 47 3.91 12.48 1.69
CA GLN A 47 4.63 11.26 1.33
C GLN A 47 3.77 10.29 0.53
N TRP A 48 4.44 9.52 -0.32
CA TRP A 48 3.84 8.49 -1.17
C TRP A 48 4.64 7.19 -1.08
N PHE A 49 3.95 6.07 -1.11
CA PHE A 49 4.59 4.79 -1.42
C PHE A 49 4.89 4.71 -2.92
N ILE A 50 6.00 4.03 -3.25
CA ILE A 50 6.45 3.84 -4.62
C ILE A 50 6.66 2.35 -4.93
N VAL A 51 6.31 1.98 -6.16
CA VAL A 51 6.74 0.73 -6.80
C VAL A 51 7.50 1.10 -8.05
N GLU A 52 8.76 0.75 -8.11
CA GLU A 52 9.63 0.92 -9.28
C GLU A 52 9.50 -0.28 -10.22
N ASP A 53 9.91 -0.11 -11.48
CA ASP A 53 9.80 -1.13 -12.53
C ASP A 53 8.37 -1.71 -12.59
N PHE A 54 7.37 -0.82 -12.53
CA PHE A 54 5.98 -1.21 -12.38
C PHE A 54 5.46 -2.00 -13.59
N SER A 55 5.95 -1.71 -14.79
CA SER A 55 5.58 -2.43 -16.01
C SER A 55 5.97 -3.92 -15.99
N ASN A 56 6.96 -4.29 -15.18
CA ASN A 56 7.43 -5.67 -15.01
C ASN A 56 6.71 -6.42 -13.88
N GLN A 57 5.79 -5.75 -13.16
CA GLN A 57 5.09 -6.36 -12.04
C GLN A 57 3.94 -7.24 -12.50
N PRO A 58 3.66 -8.37 -11.82
CA PRO A 58 2.59 -9.30 -12.22
C PRO A 58 1.17 -8.72 -12.13
N TYR A 59 1.02 -7.60 -11.43
CA TYR A 59 -0.24 -6.86 -11.27
C TYR A 59 -0.34 -5.63 -12.19
N PHE A 60 0.58 -5.50 -13.16
CA PHE A 60 0.52 -4.45 -14.17
C PHE A 60 -0.73 -4.60 -15.05
N LEU A 61 -1.40 -3.51 -15.37
CA LEU A 61 -2.60 -3.53 -16.19
C LEU A 61 -2.24 -3.59 -17.69
N GLU A 62 -2.76 -4.56 -18.41
CA GLU A 62 -2.59 -4.65 -19.88
C GLU A 62 -3.01 -3.37 -20.61
N PHE A 63 -3.97 -2.63 -20.06
CA PHE A 63 -4.41 -1.33 -20.56
C PHE A 63 -3.25 -0.32 -20.74
N LEU A 64 -2.21 -0.42 -19.90
CA LEU A 64 -1.08 0.51 -19.87
C LEU A 64 0.04 0.14 -20.86
N ASN A 65 0.01 -1.06 -21.44
CA ASN A 65 1.04 -1.54 -22.36
C ASN A 65 1.16 -0.66 -23.61
N ASN A 66 0.03 -0.26 -24.16
CA ASN A 66 -0.01 0.51 -25.38
C ASN A 66 -0.14 2.02 -25.12
N GLN A 67 0.16 2.80 -26.14
CA GLN A 67 -0.24 4.20 -26.13
C GLN A 67 -1.77 4.27 -26.19
N PHE A 68 -2.36 5.14 -25.38
CA PHE A 68 -3.81 5.29 -25.34
C PHE A 68 -4.34 5.84 -26.67
N ASP A 69 -5.29 5.14 -27.26
CA ASP A 69 -6.05 5.58 -28.41
C ASP A 69 -7.53 5.74 -28.03
N ASN A 70 -7.98 6.98 -27.99
CA ASN A 70 -9.36 7.30 -27.64
C ASN A 70 -10.40 6.65 -28.58
N THR A 71 -10.04 6.42 -29.84
CA THR A 71 -10.97 5.85 -30.84
C THR A 71 -11.23 4.36 -30.62
N ALA A 72 -10.36 3.67 -29.88
CA ALA A 72 -10.49 2.25 -29.55
C ALA A 72 -11.57 1.97 -28.49
N TYR A 73 -12.09 2.99 -27.80
CA TYR A 73 -13.00 2.82 -26.67
C TYR A 73 -14.36 3.49 -26.93
N SER A 74 -15.43 2.71 -26.80
CA SER A 74 -16.80 3.23 -26.90
C SER A 74 -17.17 4.13 -25.72
N PRO A 75 -18.13 5.04 -25.89
CA PRO A 75 -18.69 5.80 -24.76
C PRO A 75 -19.31 4.88 -23.70
N LEU A 76 -19.22 5.30 -22.42
CA LEU A 76 -19.77 4.53 -21.30
C LEU A 76 -21.30 4.41 -21.39
N PRO A 77 -21.86 3.17 -21.51
CA PRO A 77 -23.30 2.96 -21.55
C PRO A 77 -23.95 3.30 -20.20
N ARG A 78 -25.16 3.86 -20.21
CA ARG A 78 -25.89 4.23 -18.98
C ARG A 78 -26.09 3.06 -18.01
N ASP A 79 -26.38 1.87 -18.54
CA ASP A 79 -26.60 0.65 -17.76
C ASP A 79 -25.31 0.14 -17.05
N SER A 80 -24.18 0.71 -17.42
CA SER A 80 -22.89 0.38 -16.83
C SER A 80 -22.49 1.27 -15.66
N TYR A 81 -23.19 2.38 -15.40
CA TYR A 81 -22.86 3.30 -14.31
C TYR A 81 -22.81 2.64 -12.92
N PRO A 82 -23.75 1.75 -12.54
CA PRO A 82 -23.66 1.03 -11.25
C PRO A 82 -22.55 -0.02 -11.21
N LYS A 83 -21.98 -0.36 -12.35
CA LYS A 83 -20.95 -1.39 -12.50
C LYS A 83 -19.53 -0.83 -12.57
N LEU A 84 -19.34 0.45 -12.30
CA LEU A 84 -18.01 1.06 -12.31
C LEU A 84 -17.12 0.43 -11.23
N SER A 85 -15.88 0.14 -11.61
CA SER A 85 -14.84 -0.37 -10.73
C SER A 85 -13.87 0.73 -10.34
N PHE A 86 -13.28 1.37 -11.34
CA PHE A 86 -12.36 2.48 -11.16
C PHE A 86 -12.34 3.38 -12.41
N LEU A 87 -11.82 4.58 -12.21
CA LEU A 87 -11.55 5.55 -13.26
C LEU A 87 -10.06 5.64 -13.53
N ILE A 88 -9.72 5.96 -14.77
CA ILE A 88 -8.36 6.27 -15.22
C ILE A 88 -8.40 7.66 -15.85
N GLY A 89 -7.68 8.60 -15.24
CA GLY A 89 -7.36 9.86 -15.89
C GLY A 89 -6.05 9.73 -16.64
N ILE A 90 -6.03 10.07 -17.93
CA ILE A 90 -4.84 10.04 -18.78
C ILE A 90 -4.46 11.49 -19.05
N GLN A 91 -3.30 11.91 -18.54
CA GLN A 91 -2.84 13.28 -18.57
C GLN A 91 -1.47 13.34 -19.27
N ASN A 92 -1.34 14.25 -20.22
CA ASN A 92 -0.10 14.46 -21.00
C ASN A 92 0.46 13.18 -21.67
N ASN A 93 -0.38 12.18 -21.93
CA ASN A 93 -0.10 10.86 -22.50
C ASN A 93 0.77 9.91 -21.64
N ASP A 94 1.45 10.39 -20.60
CA ASP A 94 2.42 9.62 -19.82
C ASP A 94 2.05 9.48 -18.34
N ILE A 95 1.13 10.31 -17.85
CA ILE A 95 0.66 10.24 -16.47
C ILE A 95 -0.74 9.64 -16.44
N TYR A 96 -0.85 8.49 -15.76
CA TYR A 96 -2.10 7.77 -15.55
C TYR A 96 -2.49 7.89 -14.08
N THR A 97 -3.67 8.45 -13.83
CA THR A 97 -4.22 8.60 -12.47
C THR A 97 -5.36 7.61 -12.28
N PHE A 98 -5.46 7.01 -11.12
CA PHE A 98 -6.47 5.99 -10.83
C PHE A 98 -7.31 6.41 -9.64
N GLN A 99 -8.62 6.25 -9.76
CA GLN A 99 -9.54 6.40 -8.64
C GLN A 99 -10.47 5.21 -8.56
N ARG A 100 -10.45 4.49 -7.44
CA ARG A 100 -11.41 3.43 -7.12
C ARG A 100 -12.81 4.02 -7.01
N ILE A 101 -13.80 3.35 -7.60
CA ILE A 101 -15.20 3.72 -7.45
C ILE A 101 -15.88 2.81 -6.44
N VAL A 102 -16.38 3.40 -5.37
CA VAL A 102 -17.24 2.74 -4.39
C VAL A 102 -18.67 3.28 -4.54
N ASN A 103 -19.65 2.56 -4.02
CA ASN A 103 -21.06 2.92 -4.21
C ASN A 103 -21.42 4.35 -3.77
N SER A 104 -20.69 4.91 -2.80
CA SER A 104 -20.87 6.29 -2.34
C SER A 104 -20.44 7.34 -3.35
N PHE A 105 -19.61 7.00 -4.34
CA PHE A 105 -19.20 7.92 -5.41
C PHE A 105 -20.18 7.97 -6.58
N VAL A 106 -21.10 7.00 -6.68
CA VAL A 106 -22.14 6.99 -7.71
C VAL A 106 -23.44 7.44 -7.05
N LEU A 107 -23.74 8.73 -7.17
CA LEU A 107 -24.89 9.32 -6.50
C LEU A 107 -26.11 9.24 -7.43
N GLN A 108 -27.19 8.66 -6.91
CA GLN A 108 -28.54 8.67 -7.47
C GLN A 108 -29.48 9.58 -6.66
N LYS A 109 -29.01 10.73 -6.23
CA LYS A 109 -29.77 11.64 -5.36
C LYS A 109 -30.12 12.90 -6.11
N LYS A 110 -31.20 13.56 -5.66
CA LYS A 110 -31.47 14.94 -6.03
C LYS A 110 -30.36 15.82 -5.47
N LEU A 111 -29.66 16.54 -6.33
CA LEU A 111 -28.58 17.45 -5.96
C LEU A 111 -28.97 18.86 -6.36
N VAL A 112 -28.73 19.82 -5.48
CA VAL A 112 -28.79 21.23 -5.85
C VAL A 112 -27.37 21.67 -6.20
N SER A 113 -27.15 22.03 -7.45
CA SER A 113 -25.88 22.58 -7.92
C SER A 113 -25.89 24.08 -7.81
N PHE A 114 -24.85 24.63 -7.18
CA PHE A 114 -24.61 26.08 -7.12
C PHE A 114 -23.39 26.37 -7.97
N LYS A 115 -23.58 27.17 -9.01
CA LYS A 115 -22.50 27.69 -9.83
C LYS A 115 -22.35 29.18 -9.61
N LEU A 116 -21.12 29.67 -9.67
CA LEU A 116 -20.87 31.12 -9.55
C LEU A 116 -21.54 31.83 -10.75
N ASN A 117 -22.37 32.84 -10.45
CA ASN A 117 -23.11 33.64 -11.43
C ASN A 117 -24.23 32.92 -12.23
N GLU A 118 -24.64 31.73 -11.81
CA GLU A 118 -25.81 31.05 -12.38
C GLU A 118 -26.87 30.80 -11.29
N ALA A 119 -28.13 30.63 -11.71
CA ALA A 119 -29.19 30.21 -10.79
C ALA A 119 -28.94 28.80 -10.28
N PRO A 120 -29.30 28.47 -9.02
CA PRO A 120 -29.24 27.10 -8.52
C PRO A 120 -30.04 26.15 -9.41
N GLU A 121 -29.43 25.04 -9.77
CA GLU A 121 -30.02 23.97 -10.59
C GLU A 121 -30.29 22.72 -9.77
N LEU A 122 -31.51 22.18 -9.86
CA LEU A 122 -31.86 20.87 -9.30
C LEU A 122 -31.47 19.76 -10.30
N LEU A 123 -30.46 18.99 -9.97
CA LEU A 123 -30.07 17.80 -10.72
C LEU A 123 -30.90 16.60 -10.24
N ASP A 124 -31.93 16.25 -10.98
CA ASP A 124 -32.86 15.18 -10.67
C ASP A 124 -32.60 13.97 -11.58
N ASN A 125 -32.64 12.76 -11.02
CA ASN A 125 -32.49 11.49 -11.76
C ASN A 125 -31.23 11.34 -12.64
N LYS A 126 -30.14 12.02 -12.29
CA LYS A 126 -28.85 11.90 -12.97
C LYS A 126 -27.87 11.10 -12.11
N TYR A 127 -27.18 10.15 -12.72
CA TYR A 127 -26.00 9.56 -12.10
C TYR A 127 -24.88 10.60 -12.07
N THR A 128 -24.33 10.84 -10.91
CA THR A 128 -23.18 11.73 -10.74
C THR A 128 -22.03 10.94 -10.18
N ILE A 129 -20.86 11.03 -10.80
CA ILE A 129 -19.63 10.42 -10.30
C ILE A 129 -18.82 11.54 -9.62
N VAL A 130 -18.42 11.30 -8.38
CA VAL A 130 -17.57 12.20 -7.62
C VAL A 130 -16.11 11.88 -7.95
N LEU A 131 -15.37 12.88 -8.43
CA LEU A 131 -13.92 12.80 -8.56
C LEU A 131 -13.28 13.36 -7.29
N ASN A 132 -12.31 12.63 -6.74
CA ASN A 132 -11.48 13.11 -5.65
C ASN A 132 -10.54 14.22 -6.13
N LEU A 133 -10.07 15.06 -5.24
CA LEU A 133 -9.03 16.05 -5.57
C LEU A 133 -7.72 15.37 -5.95
N GLU A 134 -7.34 14.35 -5.16
CA GLU A 134 -6.18 13.50 -5.42
C GLU A 134 -6.63 12.09 -5.85
N PRO A 135 -5.92 11.45 -6.78
CA PRO A 135 -6.20 10.06 -7.16
C PRO A 135 -5.73 9.07 -6.08
N ASP A 136 -6.25 7.84 -6.11
CA ASP A 136 -5.79 6.75 -5.23
C ASP A 136 -4.40 6.23 -5.62
N ALA A 137 -4.05 6.32 -6.90
CA ALA A 137 -2.72 5.99 -7.42
C ALA A 137 -2.37 6.83 -8.66
N ILE A 138 -1.08 6.98 -8.90
CA ILE A 138 -0.50 7.68 -10.05
C ILE A 138 0.57 6.77 -10.67
N TYR A 139 0.47 6.50 -11.96
CA TYR A 139 1.51 5.82 -12.72
C TYR A 139 2.18 6.82 -13.65
N ASP A 140 3.47 7.01 -13.43
CA ASP A 140 4.37 7.75 -14.32
C ASP A 140 5.01 6.77 -15.30
N LYS A 141 4.53 6.77 -16.55
CA LYS A 141 4.97 5.85 -17.58
C LYS A 141 6.40 6.12 -18.03
N GLN A 142 6.86 7.38 -18.01
CA GLN A 142 8.22 7.73 -18.42
C GLN A 142 9.28 7.18 -17.47
N ASN A 143 8.98 7.23 -16.16
CA ASN A 143 9.87 6.74 -15.12
C ASN A 143 9.57 5.32 -14.66
N ASP A 144 8.51 4.69 -15.20
CA ASP A 144 8.00 3.38 -14.84
C ASP A 144 7.74 3.19 -13.33
N LYS A 145 7.07 4.17 -12.73
CA LYS A 145 6.84 4.24 -11.28
C LYS A 145 5.35 4.36 -10.95
N LEU A 146 4.86 3.49 -10.07
CA LEU A 146 3.53 3.62 -9.48
C LEU A 146 3.65 4.26 -8.09
N TYR A 147 2.84 5.29 -7.86
CA TYR A 147 2.74 5.98 -6.57
C TYR A 147 1.35 5.77 -5.98
N PHE A 148 1.27 5.57 -4.66
CA PHE A 148 0.00 5.43 -3.95
C PHE A 148 0.16 5.79 -2.46
N LYS A 149 -0.96 6.15 -1.80
CA LYS A 149 -0.95 6.40 -0.34
C LYS A 149 -1.53 5.22 0.45
N ASN A 150 -2.50 4.53 -0.10
CA ASN A 150 -3.20 3.46 0.60
C ASN A 150 -3.32 2.22 -0.28
N LEU A 151 -2.63 1.15 0.12
CA LEU A 151 -2.64 -0.11 -0.63
C LEU A 151 -4.07 -0.68 -0.76
N SER A 152 -4.89 -0.60 0.30
CA SER A 152 -6.25 -1.15 0.25
C SER A 152 -7.18 -0.46 -0.75
N SER A 153 -6.90 0.80 -1.10
CA SER A 153 -7.66 1.53 -2.12
C SER A 153 -7.37 1.02 -3.53
N ILE A 154 -6.17 0.50 -3.76
CA ILE A 154 -5.70 0.12 -5.11
C ILE A 154 -5.69 -1.38 -5.38
N THR A 155 -5.93 -2.24 -4.39
CA THR A 155 -6.01 -3.71 -4.58
C THR A 155 -7.10 -4.14 -5.55
N SER A 156 -8.17 -3.38 -5.66
CA SER A 156 -9.24 -3.64 -6.64
C SER A 156 -8.95 -3.08 -8.04
N ILE A 157 -7.90 -2.28 -8.18
CA ILE A 157 -7.41 -1.73 -9.45
C ILE A 157 -6.32 -2.64 -9.99
N PHE A 158 -5.29 -2.90 -9.19
CA PHE A 158 -4.13 -3.72 -9.54
C PHE A 158 -4.24 -5.07 -8.82
N LEU A 159 -4.86 -6.03 -9.47
CA LEU A 159 -5.11 -7.36 -8.88
C LEU A 159 -3.79 -8.08 -8.65
N GLY A 160 -3.53 -8.45 -7.40
CA GLY A 160 -2.29 -9.10 -6.97
C GLY A 160 -1.25 -8.14 -6.40
N ILE A 161 -1.49 -6.82 -6.38
CA ILE A 161 -0.59 -5.84 -5.72
C ILE A 161 -0.50 -6.07 -4.20
N ASP A 162 -1.43 -6.80 -3.63
CA ASP A 162 -1.39 -7.30 -2.27
C ASP A 162 -0.20 -8.26 -2.03
N SER A 163 0.49 -8.74 -3.08
CA SER A 163 1.78 -9.40 -2.96
C SER A 163 2.88 -8.52 -2.34
N LEU A 164 2.77 -7.18 -2.44
CA LEU A 164 3.61 -6.24 -1.68
C LEU A 164 3.43 -6.39 -0.16
N TYR A 165 2.41 -7.08 0.24
CA TYR A 165 1.84 -7.18 1.57
C TYR A 165 1.66 -8.64 1.98
N ARG A 166 2.48 -9.52 1.43
CA ARG A 166 2.39 -10.94 1.69
C ARG A 166 2.61 -11.26 3.16
N GLU A 167 1.65 -11.92 3.74
CA GLU A 167 1.79 -12.54 5.06
C GLU A 167 2.69 -13.76 4.97
N ALA A 168 3.49 -14.01 6.01
CA ALA A 168 4.19 -15.27 6.16
C ALA A 168 3.18 -16.41 6.21
N THR A 169 3.44 -17.46 5.45
CA THR A 169 2.70 -18.73 5.53
C THR A 169 2.86 -19.38 6.90
N ASN A 170 2.10 -20.42 7.21
CA ASN A 170 2.30 -21.19 8.44
C ASN A 170 3.71 -21.80 8.50
N GLU A 171 4.21 -22.28 7.37
CA GLU A 171 5.56 -22.83 7.27
C GLU A 171 6.63 -21.76 7.55
N GLU A 172 6.55 -20.61 6.90
CA GLU A 172 7.47 -19.49 7.14
C GLU A 172 7.38 -18.96 8.57
N THR A 173 6.17 -18.94 9.14
CA THR A 173 5.95 -18.54 10.54
C THR A 173 6.61 -19.56 11.49
N ASN A 174 6.47 -20.87 11.25
CA ASN A 174 7.14 -21.89 12.04
C ASN A 174 8.66 -21.78 11.93
N ASN A 175 9.20 -21.62 10.71
CA ASN A 175 10.64 -21.45 10.50
C ASN A 175 11.18 -20.24 11.28
N PHE A 176 10.41 -19.14 11.34
CA PHE A 176 10.77 -17.98 12.15
C PHE A 176 10.77 -18.33 13.66
N LEU A 177 9.71 -18.97 14.15
CA LEU A 177 9.58 -19.33 15.57
C LEU A 177 10.62 -20.35 16.03
N GLU A 178 11.23 -21.11 15.10
CA GLU A 178 12.31 -22.07 15.34
C GLU A 178 13.71 -21.44 15.31
N LEU A 179 13.85 -20.13 15.09
CA LEU A 179 15.15 -19.47 15.13
C LEU A 179 15.87 -19.74 16.45
N GLN A 180 17.17 -19.99 16.38
CA GLN A 180 17.99 -20.38 17.54
C GLN A 180 17.98 -19.35 18.67
N ILE A 181 17.76 -18.09 18.34
CA ILE A 181 17.66 -16.98 19.31
C ILE A 181 16.33 -16.93 20.05
N LEU A 182 15.34 -17.73 19.66
CA LEU A 182 14.00 -17.73 20.23
C LEU A 182 13.76 -18.97 21.12
N LYS A 183 12.94 -18.75 22.16
CA LYS A 183 12.35 -19.80 23.01
C LYS A 183 10.84 -19.57 23.02
N VAL A 184 10.12 -20.35 22.23
CA VAL A 184 8.67 -20.19 22.07
C VAL A 184 7.95 -21.08 23.07
N ASN A 185 6.95 -20.54 23.76
CA ASN A 185 6.11 -21.28 24.68
C ASN A 185 5.30 -22.34 23.93
N GLN A 186 5.11 -23.50 24.55
CA GLN A 186 4.38 -24.64 23.96
C GLN A 186 2.93 -24.30 23.55
N ASN A 187 2.33 -23.28 24.15
CA ASN A 187 0.97 -22.82 23.83
C ASN A 187 0.92 -21.74 22.74
N PHE A 188 2.07 -21.26 22.24
CA PHE A 188 2.15 -20.24 21.20
C PHE A 188 2.64 -20.85 19.89
N HIS A 189 1.76 -20.98 18.92
CA HIS A 189 2.01 -21.63 17.63
C HIS A 189 1.77 -20.68 16.47
N SER A 190 2.18 -21.08 15.29
CA SER A 190 1.93 -20.29 14.06
C SER A 190 0.47 -19.89 13.88
N ASP A 191 -0.49 -20.75 14.27
CA ASP A 191 -1.92 -20.43 14.18
C ASP A 191 -2.38 -19.30 15.13
N ASN A 192 -1.62 -19.04 16.19
CA ASN A 192 -1.87 -17.94 17.12
C ASN A 192 -1.33 -16.60 16.61
N VAL A 193 -0.42 -16.62 15.63
CA VAL A 193 0.21 -15.41 15.12
C VAL A 193 -0.78 -14.64 14.23
N LYS A 194 -1.09 -13.43 14.65
CA LYS A 194 -2.02 -12.54 13.93
C LYS A 194 -1.39 -12.02 12.64
N THR A 195 -2.26 -11.68 11.69
CA THR A 195 -1.94 -11.10 10.38
C THR A 195 -0.85 -10.02 10.43
N ALA A 196 -0.95 -9.06 11.36
CA ALA A 196 0.04 -7.99 11.47
C ALA A 196 1.46 -8.51 11.77
N ASN A 197 1.61 -9.51 12.65
CA ASN A 197 2.92 -10.10 12.93
C ASN A 197 3.37 -11.07 11.84
N ARG A 198 2.46 -11.78 11.16
CA ARG A 198 2.83 -12.60 9.98
C ARG A 198 3.50 -11.76 8.89
N ARG A 199 3.06 -10.52 8.68
CA ARG A 199 3.67 -9.59 7.74
C ARG A 199 5.06 -9.16 8.20
N ARG A 200 5.19 -8.79 9.48
CA ARG A 200 6.49 -8.45 10.05
C ARG A 200 7.48 -9.61 10.03
N ILE A 201 6.99 -10.86 10.20
CA ILE A 201 7.82 -12.08 10.09
C ILE A 201 8.44 -12.16 8.71
N LYS A 202 7.67 -11.91 7.64
CA LYS A 202 8.20 -11.96 6.27
C LYS A 202 9.36 -10.98 6.09
N ALA A 203 9.16 -9.72 6.47
CA ALA A 203 10.20 -8.70 6.39
C ALA A 203 11.40 -9.00 7.30
N ALA A 204 11.13 -9.49 8.53
CA ALA A 204 12.18 -9.84 9.48
C ALA A 204 13.02 -11.04 9.01
N MET A 205 12.42 -12.04 8.35
CA MET A 205 13.16 -13.16 7.78
C MET A 205 14.08 -12.71 6.65
N GLU A 206 13.57 -11.91 5.73
CA GLU A 206 14.40 -11.33 4.64
C GLU A 206 15.58 -10.52 5.21
N LYS A 207 15.33 -9.73 6.26
CA LYS A 207 16.38 -8.98 6.94
C LYS A 207 17.38 -9.89 7.65
N TYR A 208 16.91 -10.88 8.39
CA TYR A 208 17.74 -11.86 9.12
C TYR A 208 18.62 -12.67 8.16
N ASP A 209 18.07 -13.09 7.01
CA ASP A 209 18.79 -13.82 5.99
C ASP A 209 19.86 -12.97 5.30
N SER A 210 19.66 -11.65 5.25
CA SER A 210 20.64 -10.71 4.73
C SER A 210 21.85 -10.48 5.66
N PHE A 211 21.75 -10.84 6.94
CA PHE A 211 22.83 -10.67 7.91
C PHE A 211 23.96 -11.69 7.69
N ASN A 212 25.20 -11.22 7.78
CA ASN A 212 26.36 -12.09 7.85
C ASN A 212 26.46 -12.73 9.27
N GLU A 213 27.39 -13.66 9.45
CA GLU A 213 27.53 -14.41 10.72
C GLU A 213 27.90 -13.50 11.91
N GLU A 214 28.68 -12.44 11.71
CA GLU A 214 29.02 -11.47 12.75
C GLU A 214 27.78 -10.67 13.17
N GLN A 215 27.01 -10.19 12.22
CA GLN A 215 25.77 -9.47 12.47
C GLN A 215 24.73 -10.34 13.17
N LYS A 216 24.62 -11.64 12.81
CA LYS A 216 23.76 -12.58 13.51
C LYS A 216 24.21 -12.84 14.95
N ALA A 217 25.53 -12.86 15.19
CA ALA A 217 26.09 -13.02 16.53
C ALA A 217 25.85 -11.78 17.42
N ASP A 218 25.83 -10.58 16.82
CA ASP A 218 25.61 -9.33 17.55
C ASP A 218 24.12 -9.04 17.80
N LEU A 219 23.23 -9.60 16.99
CA LEU A 219 21.79 -9.37 17.08
C LEU A 219 21.19 -9.64 18.46
N PRO A 220 21.53 -10.73 19.18
CA PRO A 220 21.02 -10.96 20.54
C PRO A 220 21.39 -9.83 21.53
N ASN A 221 22.61 -9.31 21.45
CA ASN A 221 23.04 -8.20 22.30
C ASN A 221 22.25 -6.91 22.02
N TYR A 222 22.03 -6.60 20.73
CA TYR A 222 21.19 -5.49 20.32
C TYR A 222 19.75 -5.66 20.81
N LEU A 223 19.12 -6.81 20.57
CA LEU A 223 17.77 -7.12 21.05
C LEU A 223 17.65 -7.01 22.56
N LYS A 224 18.59 -7.59 23.33
CA LYS A 224 18.62 -7.54 24.79
C LYS A 224 18.63 -6.10 25.28
N ASN A 225 19.40 -5.23 24.65
CA ASN A 225 19.51 -3.83 25.03
C ASN A 225 18.18 -3.05 24.89
N TYR A 226 17.32 -3.38 23.93
CA TYR A 226 16.09 -2.68 23.65
C TYR A 226 14.80 -3.38 24.05
N CYS A 227 14.77 -4.70 23.99
CA CYS A 227 13.55 -5.46 24.30
C CYS A 227 13.28 -5.59 25.80
N GLY A 228 14.26 -5.25 26.64
CA GLY A 228 14.14 -5.27 28.10
C GLY A 228 14.21 -6.67 28.73
N ASP A 229 14.34 -6.67 30.06
CA ASP A 229 14.57 -7.87 30.86
C ASP A 229 13.39 -8.86 30.86
N ASN A 230 12.23 -8.45 30.38
CA ASN A 230 10.99 -9.23 30.48
C ASN A 230 10.84 -10.33 29.39
N ILE A 231 11.70 -10.34 28.38
CA ILE A 231 11.61 -11.35 27.30
C ILE A 231 12.94 -12.07 27.02
N TYR A 232 14.00 -11.75 27.75
CA TYR A 232 15.29 -12.43 27.62
C TYR A 232 15.52 -13.40 28.78
N ASP A 233 15.74 -14.66 28.47
CA ASP A 233 16.05 -15.71 29.42
C ASP A 233 17.59 -15.84 29.53
N GLU A 234 18.15 -15.38 30.64
CA GLU A 234 19.59 -15.38 30.90
C GLU A 234 20.18 -16.80 30.98
N GLU A 235 19.37 -17.81 31.39
CA GLU A 235 19.84 -19.18 31.51
C GLU A 235 20.04 -19.84 30.15
N THR A 236 19.12 -19.56 29.22
CA THR A 236 19.14 -20.13 27.88
C THR A 236 19.76 -19.24 26.83
N GLY A 237 19.94 -17.93 27.12
CA GLY A 237 20.43 -16.95 26.17
C GLY A 237 19.44 -16.65 25.04
N LYS A 238 18.14 -16.88 25.26
CA LYS A 238 17.11 -16.80 24.23
C LYS A 238 16.00 -15.81 24.60
N PHE A 239 15.32 -15.32 23.57
CA PHE A 239 14.14 -14.46 23.73
C PHE A 239 12.88 -15.32 23.85
N VAL A 240 12.14 -15.15 24.94
CA VAL A 240 10.92 -15.89 25.24
C VAL A 240 9.74 -15.27 24.51
N ILE A 241 8.99 -16.08 23.79
CA ILE A 241 7.79 -15.69 23.07
C ILE A 241 6.59 -16.44 23.60
N ASP A 242 5.78 -15.78 24.41
CA ASP A 242 4.56 -16.30 24.99
C ASP A 242 3.29 -15.67 24.34
N ASN A 243 3.46 -14.53 23.68
CA ASN A 243 2.35 -13.76 23.14
C ASN A 243 2.79 -12.84 21.99
N GLU A 244 1.78 -12.24 21.34
CA GLU A 244 1.91 -11.33 20.20
C GLU A 244 2.75 -10.07 20.49
N GLU A 245 2.70 -9.54 21.70
CA GLU A 245 3.44 -8.32 22.07
C GLU A 245 4.94 -8.60 22.13
N GLN A 246 5.34 -9.71 22.76
CA GLN A 246 6.73 -10.15 22.81
C GLN A 246 7.27 -10.46 21.41
N LEU A 247 6.47 -11.15 20.59
CA LEU A 247 6.79 -11.39 19.19
C LEU A 247 7.01 -10.08 18.44
N THR A 248 6.13 -9.11 18.60
CA THR A 248 6.25 -7.79 17.96
C THR A 248 7.55 -7.07 18.34
N LYS A 249 7.96 -7.14 19.62
CA LYS A 249 9.22 -6.54 20.08
C LYS A 249 10.43 -7.15 19.39
N VAL A 250 10.48 -8.48 19.32
CA VAL A 250 11.59 -9.18 18.64
C VAL A 250 11.63 -8.86 17.14
N LEU A 251 10.48 -8.87 16.48
CA LEU A 251 10.37 -8.52 15.06
C LEU A 251 10.85 -7.10 14.76
N ASN A 252 10.47 -6.13 15.59
CA ASN A 252 10.96 -4.75 15.45
C ASN A 252 12.49 -4.67 15.67
N GLY A 253 13.03 -5.47 16.56
CA GLY A 253 14.47 -5.54 16.79
C GLY A 253 15.22 -6.15 15.60
N ILE A 254 14.78 -7.28 15.05
CA ILE A 254 15.39 -7.87 13.86
C ILE A 254 15.39 -6.87 12.69
N ASN A 255 14.32 -6.09 12.54
CA ASN A 255 14.23 -5.01 11.56
C ASN A 255 15.01 -3.75 11.96
N GLN A 256 15.79 -3.80 13.06
CA GLN A 256 16.65 -2.72 13.55
C GLN A 256 15.91 -1.38 13.76
N ARG A 257 14.67 -1.43 14.22
CA ARG A 257 13.82 -0.25 14.43
C ARG A 257 14.07 0.48 15.74
N PHE A 258 14.80 -0.12 16.67
CA PHE A 258 15.13 0.51 17.94
C PHE A 258 16.37 1.39 17.79
N TYR A 259 16.33 2.54 18.43
CA TYR A 259 17.47 3.46 18.52
C TYR A 259 17.46 4.20 19.87
N THR A 260 18.62 4.72 20.23
CA THR A 260 18.78 5.59 21.39
C THR A 260 19.11 6.98 20.91
N THR A 261 18.41 7.98 21.42
CA THR A 261 18.71 9.37 21.10
C THR A 261 20.03 9.80 21.75
N GLU A 262 20.90 10.51 21.03
CA GLU A 262 22.22 10.87 21.49
C GLU A 262 22.19 11.93 22.61
N ILE A 263 21.18 12.81 22.61
CA ILE A 263 21.14 13.96 23.53
C ILE A 263 20.56 13.56 24.88
N ASP A 264 19.43 12.87 24.91
CA ASP A 264 18.68 12.55 26.12
C ASP A 264 18.78 11.08 26.54
N GLY A 265 19.37 10.23 25.70
CA GLY A 265 19.56 8.80 25.99
C GLY A 265 18.27 7.99 25.97
N GLU A 266 17.17 8.53 25.44
CA GLU A 266 15.90 7.80 25.39
C GLU A 266 15.93 6.68 24.35
N LYS A 267 15.42 5.51 24.74
CA LYS A 267 15.20 4.40 23.82
C LYS A 267 13.87 4.59 23.10
N ARG A 268 13.92 4.61 21.78
CA ARG A 268 12.75 4.84 20.91
C ARG A 268 12.60 3.77 19.85
N LEU A 269 11.38 3.65 19.34
CA LEU A 269 11.03 2.81 18.21
C LEU A 269 10.82 3.70 16.99
N ALA A 270 11.61 3.47 15.93
CA ALA A 270 11.44 4.16 14.65
C ALA A 270 10.20 3.64 13.92
N ASN A 271 9.45 4.55 13.31
CA ASN A 271 8.31 4.20 12.47
C ASN A 271 8.76 3.58 11.13
N SER A 272 9.93 4.01 10.62
CA SER A 272 10.61 3.40 9.47
C SER A 272 12.11 3.56 9.60
N VAL A 273 12.86 2.77 8.82
CA VAL A 273 14.32 2.85 8.74
C VAL A 273 14.70 3.16 7.29
N THR A 274 15.30 4.33 7.06
CA THR A 274 15.86 4.71 5.77
C THR A 274 17.38 4.79 5.93
N PRO A 275 18.19 4.02 5.18
CA PRO A 275 19.64 4.21 5.14
C PRO A 275 19.98 5.62 4.65
N ILE A 276 20.96 6.24 5.29
CA ILE A 276 21.43 7.58 4.94
C ILE A 276 22.60 7.44 3.96
#